data_43ee3d202c674e0f7a5734ccb40e0b90
#
_entry.id   43ee3d202c674e0f7a5734ccb40e0b90
#
_cell.length_a   1.000
_cell.length_b   1.000
_cell.length_c   1.000
_cell.angle_alpha   90.00
_cell.angle_beta   90.00
_cell.angle_gamma   90.00
#
_symmetry.space_group_name_H-M   'P 1'
#
loop_
_entity.id
_entity.type
_entity.pdbx_description
1 polymer ?
#
loop_
_entity_poly.entity_id
_entity_poly.type
_entity_poly.pdbx_seq_one_letter_code
_entity_poly.pdbx_strand_id
1 'polypeptide(L)'
;MKPDHSFERQLKNLEHESNVIANYVYAEMAIQHAASKSKKLLSRLNRTPTFWIACNAAFQSAAYIALGRIFDLKSPYNVEALLNAMELELALFQKEALATRKRDGAAKDPAWLPEYLQRAYYPTKRDVERLRRKVAEYRKIYDRAIMPVRHQYLAHRQAHDHEKVQALFGKGKVREMWRLSTFILRLHLSLCELLLNGRKPVLRPVRYSVRAMYDSQSNRTGSHEYMVRDVKSLMSFIEAATPNPSIERTSSSGLRPLPAAAHVKR
;
A
#
# COMPACT_ATOMS: atom_id res chain seq x y z
N MET A 1 13.42 20.59 -18.35
CA MET A 1 12.90 19.33 -18.90
C MET A 1 11.42 19.25 -18.57
N LYS A 2 10.53 19.17 -19.59
CA LYS A 2 9.09 18.95 -19.30
C LYS A 2 8.94 17.57 -18.64
N PRO A 3 8.12 17.43 -17.58
CA PRO A 3 7.90 16.12 -16.98
C PRO A 3 7.30 15.17 -18.04
N ASP A 4 7.88 13.98 -18.12
CA ASP A 4 7.35 12.90 -18.93
C ASP A 4 6.04 12.38 -18.29
N HIS A 5 4.92 12.65 -18.95
CA HIS A 5 3.57 12.26 -18.50
C HIS A 5 3.08 10.98 -19.20
N SER A 6 3.97 10.21 -19.84
CA SER A 6 3.61 8.94 -20.48
C SER A 6 2.97 7.95 -19.50
N PHE A 7 2.14 7.07 -20.03
CA PHE A 7 1.48 6.03 -19.24
C PHE A 7 2.48 5.17 -18.45
N GLU A 8 3.57 4.76 -19.09
CA GLU A 8 4.60 3.92 -18.44
C GLU A 8 5.27 4.64 -17.28
N ARG A 9 5.55 5.93 -17.42
CA ARG A 9 6.11 6.75 -16.34
C ARG A 9 5.13 6.89 -15.17
N GLN A 10 3.85 7.16 -15.47
CA GLN A 10 2.80 7.24 -14.46
C GLN A 10 2.60 5.89 -13.76
N LEU A 11 2.65 4.78 -14.49
CA LEU A 11 2.55 3.42 -13.93
C LEU A 11 3.70 3.10 -12.97
N LYS A 12 4.94 3.51 -13.33
CA LYS A 12 6.12 3.35 -12.47
C LYS A 12 6.02 4.18 -11.18
N ASN A 13 5.46 5.39 -11.27
CA ASN A 13 5.20 6.19 -10.07
C ASN A 13 4.12 5.56 -9.19
N LEU A 14 3.05 5.01 -9.77
CA LEU A 14 2.04 4.26 -9.02
C LEU A 14 2.65 3.04 -8.33
N GLU A 15 3.56 2.31 -8.99
CA GLU A 15 4.31 1.20 -8.39
C GLU A 15 5.07 1.65 -7.14
N HIS A 16 5.87 2.71 -7.28
CA HIS A 16 6.66 3.24 -6.17
C HIS A 16 5.77 3.60 -4.97
N GLU A 17 4.75 4.42 -5.18
CA GLU A 17 3.86 4.85 -4.10
C GLU A 17 3.05 3.68 -3.51
N SER A 18 2.65 2.70 -4.33
CA SER A 18 1.95 1.51 -3.86
C SER A 18 2.81 0.65 -2.94
N ASN A 19 4.11 0.51 -3.26
CA ASN A 19 5.08 -0.20 -2.44
C ASN A 19 5.34 0.54 -1.12
N VAL A 20 5.49 1.87 -1.16
CA VAL A 20 5.64 2.70 0.04
C VAL A 20 4.45 2.50 0.98
N ILE A 21 3.21 2.64 0.48
CA ILE A 21 2.01 2.46 1.29
C ILE A 21 1.94 1.06 1.86
N ALA A 22 2.18 0.04 1.02
CA ALA A 22 2.12 -1.35 1.44
C ALA A 22 3.14 -1.63 2.55
N ASN A 23 4.37 -1.20 2.40
CA ASN A 23 5.43 -1.43 3.39
C ASN A 23 5.03 -0.87 4.77
N TYR A 24 4.55 0.36 4.84
CA TYR A 24 4.21 0.96 6.14
C TYR A 24 2.93 0.39 6.74
N VAL A 25 1.88 0.17 5.94
CA VAL A 25 0.62 -0.41 6.42
C VAL A 25 0.82 -1.85 6.90
N TYR A 26 1.57 -2.65 6.16
CA TYR A 26 1.81 -4.04 6.52
C TYR A 26 2.84 -4.20 7.64
N ALA A 27 3.81 -3.28 7.80
CA ALA A 27 4.69 -3.23 8.96
C ALA A 27 3.88 -3.01 10.25
N GLU A 28 3.04 -1.97 10.28
CA GLU A 28 2.18 -1.68 11.43
C GLU A 28 1.29 -2.87 11.78
N MET A 29 0.60 -3.43 10.78
CA MET A 29 -0.30 -4.57 10.99
C MET A 29 0.44 -5.83 11.46
N ALA A 30 1.65 -6.08 10.98
CA ALA A 30 2.46 -7.24 11.38
C ALA A 30 2.97 -7.12 12.81
N ILE A 31 3.41 -5.91 13.24
CA ILE A 31 3.80 -5.63 14.63
C ILE A 31 2.61 -5.86 15.57
N GLN A 32 1.44 -5.30 15.24
CA GLN A 32 0.22 -5.47 16.03
C GLN A 32 -0.19 -6.95 16.11
N HIS A 33 -0.10 -7.68 15.00
CA HIS A 33 -0.39 -9.11 14.97
C HIS A 33 0.57 -9.92 15.85
N ALA A 34 1.87 -9.66 15.75
CA ALA A 34 2.88 -10.32 16.59
C ALA A 34 2.64 -10.04 18.09
N ALA A 35 2.43 -8.78 18.45
CA ALA A 35 2.16 -8.37 19.83
C ALA A 35 0.86 -9.01 20.38
N SER A 36 -0.17 -9.18 19.56
CA SER A 36 -1.42 -9.83 19.97
C SER A 36 -1.30 -11.33 20.24
N LYS A 37 -0.27 -11.98 19.65
CA LYS A 37 -0.02 -13.43 19.82
C LYS A 37 0.86 -13.76 21.02
N SER A 38 1.71 -12.84 21.47
CA SER A 38 2.68 -13.11 22.52
C SER A 38 2.63 -12.06 23.63
N LYS A 39 2.16 -12.48 24.82
CA LYS A 39 2.20 -11.65 26.03
C LYS A 39 3.65 -11.23 26.39
N LYS A 40 4.62 -12.12 26.17
CA LYS A 40 6.04 -11.87 26.41
C LYS A 40 6.54 -10.76 25.50
N LEU A 41 6.25 -10.83 24.19
CA LEU A 41 6.60 -9.80 23.23
C LEU A 41 5.92 -8.48 23.57
N LEU A 42 4.61 -8.47 23.83
CA LEU A 42 3.88 -7.24 24.21
C LEU A 42 4.48 -6.57 25.44
N SER A 43 4.83 -7.36 26.48
CA SER A 43 5.50 -6.83 27.67
C SER A 43 6.84 -6.19 27.34
N ARG A 44 7.61 -6.75 26.40
CA ARG A 44 8.90 -6.20 25.96
C ARG A 44 8.75 -4.90 25.16
N LEU A 45 7.80 -4.86 24.23
CA LEU A 45 7.50 -3.64 23.47
C LEU A 45 7.06 -2.50 24.41
N ASN A 46 6.29 -2.83 25.45
CA ASN A 46 5.85 -1.87 26.48
C ASN A 46 6.98 -1.36 27.40
N ARG A 47 8.18 -1.91 27.33
CA ARG A 47 9.37 -1.34 28.04
C ARG A 47 9.92 -0.10 27.32
N THR A 48 9.67 0.05 26.02
CA THR A 48 10.09 1.19 25.20
C THR A 48 8.92 1.82 24.45
N PRO A 49 7.86 2.25 25.17
CA PRO A 49 6.60 2.66 24.54
C PRO A 49 6.77 3.89 23.66
N THR A 50 7.58 4.87 24.06
CA THR A 50 7.84 6.09 23.28
C THR A 50 8.40 5.78 21.90
N PHE A 51 9.32 4.83 21.79
CA PHE A 51 9.88 4.42 20.50
C PHE A 51 8.81 3.82 19.58
N TRP A 52 7.98 2.89 20.09
CA TRP A 52 6.95 2.24 19.28
C TRP A 52 5.81 3.18 18.89
N ILE A 53 5.46 4.13 19.77
CA ILE A 53 4.51 5.19 19.45
C ILE A 53 5.05 6.06 18.31
N ALA A 54 6.32 6.45 18.36
CA ALA A 54 6.98 7.23 17.30
C ALA A 54 7.06 6.45 15.99
N CYS A 55 7.39 5.16 16.01
CA CYS A 55 7.40 4.30 14.82
C CYS A 55 6.00 4.22 14.18
N ASN A 56 4.95 3.98 14.94
CA ASN A 56 3.58 3.93 14.43
C ASN A 56 3.15 5.26 13.81
N ALA A 57 3.44 6.38 14.47
CA ALA A 57 3.15 7.70 13.94
C ALA A 57 3.90 7.96 12.61
N ALA A 58 5.16 7.53 12.52
CA ALA A 58 5.95 7.64 11.29
C ALA A 58 5.37 6.77 10.16
N PHE A 59 5.00 5.51 10.43
CA PHE A 59 4.39 4.62 9.44
C PHE A 59 3.07 5.19 8.90
N GLN A 60 2.19 5.66 9.78
CA GLN A 60 0.92 6.27 9.39
C GLN A 60 1.14 7.54 8.59
N SER A 61 2.04 8.43 9.02
CA SER A 61 2.34 9.66 8.31
C SER A 61 2.88 9.40 6.91
N ALA A 62 3.82 8.48 6.76
CA ALA A 62 4.39 8.11 5.46
C ALA A 62 3.32 7.52 4.54
N ALA A 63 2.46 6.62 5.04
CA ALA A 63 1.36 6.05 4.29
C ALA A 63 0.33 7.12 3.86
N TYR A 64 0.01 8.08 4.73
CA TYR A 64 -0.92 9.18 4.43
C TYR A 64 -0.38 10.12 3.37
N ILE A 65 0.92 10.44 3.41
CA ILE A 65 1.59 11.27 2.41
C ILE A 65 1.56 10.57 1.06
N ALA A 66 1.91 9.29 1.00
CA ALA A 66 1.91 8.50 -0.24
C ALA A 66 0.49 8.33 -0.82
N LEU A 67 -0.52 8.06 0.03
CA LEU A 67 -1.93 8.07 -0.39
C LEU A 67 -2.35 9.43 -0.94
N GLY A 68 -1.86 10.52 -0.36
CA GLY A 68 -2.09 11.86 -0.87
C GLY A 68 -1.53 12.07 -2.26
N ARG A 69 -0.33 11.59 -2.56
CA ARG A 69 0.25 11.69 -3.90
C ARG A 69 -0.57 10.95 -4.95
N ILE A 70 -1.20 9.82 -4.58
CA ILE A 70 -2.03 9.02 -5.49
C ILE A 70 -3.41 9.65 -5.71
N PHE A 71 -4.07 10.15 -4.65
CA PHE A 71 -5.47 10.57 -4.73
C PHE A 71 -5.68 12.08 -4.86
N ASP A 72 -4.68 12.91 -4.53
CA ASP A 72 -4.78 14.36 -4.66
C ASP A 72 -4.62 14.80 -6.12
N LEU A 73 -5.66 15.45 -6.67
CA LEU A 73 -5.66 15.92 -8.07
C LEU A 73 -4.58 16.97 -8.35
N LYS A 74 -4.05 17.63 -7.33
CA LYS A 74 -2.94 18.60 -7.48
C LYS A 74 -1.58 17.90 -7.61
N SER A 75 -1.50 16.61 -7.30
CA SER A 75 -0.27 15.84 -7.51
C SER A 75 -0.06 15.58 -9.01
N PRO A 76 1.13 15.79 -9.58
CA PRO A 76 1.39 15.56 -11.01
C PRO A 76 1.34 14.06 -11.39
N TYR A 77 1.46 13.17 -10.41
CA TYR A 77 1.51 11.72 -10.60
C TYR A 77 0.35 11.00 -9.88
N ASN A 78 -0.83 11.63 -9.88
CA ASN A 78 -2.01 11.03 -9.30
C ASN A 78 -2.65 9.97 -10.22
N VAL A 79 -3.54 9.18 -9.65
CA VAL A 79 -4.20 8.09 -10.39
C VAL A 79 -5.08 8.59 -11.54
N GLU A 80 -5.61 9.80 -11.48
CA GLU A 80 -6.37 10.39 -12.59
C GLU A 80 -5.45 10.75 -13.76
N ALA A 81 -4.28 11.32 -13.47
CA ALA A 81 -3.24 11.58 -14.49
C ALA A 81 -2.80 10.27 -15.19
N LEU A 82 -2.66 9.18 -14.43
CA LEU A 82 -2.36 7.85 -14.99
C LEU A 82 -3.47 7.37 -15.94
N LEU A 83 -4.74 7.50 -15.55
CA LEU A 83 -5.86 7.06 -16.39
C LEU A 83 -6.06 7.98 -17.62
N ASN A 84 -5.74 9.27 -17.51
CA ASN A 84 -5.69 10.18 -18.65
C ASN A 84 -4.60 9.78 -19.63
N ALA A 85 -3.38 9.48 -19.15
CA ALA A 85 -2.29 8.98 -19.99
C ALA A 85 -2.67 7.65 -20.67
N MET A 86 -3.31 6.73 -19.94
CA MET A 86 -3.82 5.48 -20.52
C MET A 86 -4.82 5.74 -21.66
N GLU A 87 -5.73 6.69 -21.50
CA GLU A 87 -6.73 7.02 -22.53
C GLU A 87 -6.11 7.66 -23.76
N LEU A 88 -5.13 8.54 -23.57
CA LEU A 88 -4.41 9.17 -24.65
C LEU A 88 -3.51 8.18 -25.42
N GLU A 89 -2.96 7.21 -24.74
CA GLU A 89 -1.99 6.25 -25.27
C GLU A 89 -2.61 4.84 -25.45
N LEU A 90 -3.90 4.72 -25.77
CA LEU A 90 -4.55 3.43 -25.98
C LEU A 90 -3.85 2.54 -27.02
N ALA A 91 -3.09 3.13 -27.95
CA ALA A 91 -2.27 2.41 -28.92
C ALA A 91 -1.25 1.48 -28.26
N LEU A 92 -0.73 1.81 -27.08
CA LEU A 92 0.20 0.95 -26.31
C LEU A 92 -0.40 -0.40 -25.94
N PHE A 93 -1.72 -0.51 -25.88
CA PHE A 93 -2.44 -1.71 -25.47
C PHE A 93 -3.00 -2.51 -26.65
N GLN A 94 -2.76 -2.07 -27.87
CA GLN A 94 -3.29 -2.73 -29.06
C GLN A 94 -2.40 -3.93 -29.48
N LYS A 95 -2.93 -4.71 -30.41
CA LYS A 95 -2.36 -5.99 -30.86
C LYS A 95 -0.89 -5.86 -31.31
N GLU A 96 -0.58 -4.82 -32.09
CA GLU A 96 0.72 -4.58 -32.65
C GLU A 96 1.75 -4.28 -31.56
N ALA A 97 1.40 -3.39 -30.62
CA ALA A 97 2.26 -3.03 -29.49
C ALA A 97 2.49 -4.21 -28.54
N LEU A 98 1.45 -5.03 -28.29
CA LEU A 98 1.58 -6.26 -27.50
C LEU A 98 2.46 -7.27 -28.22
N ALA A 99 2.28 -7.46 -29.54
CA ALA A 99 3.10 -8.35 -30.34
C ALA A 99 4.58 -7.97 -30.25
N THR A 100 4.89 -6.68 -30.40
CA THR A 100 6.28 -6.16 -30.30
C THR A 100 6.89 -6.48 -28.94
N ARG A 101 6.18 -6.23 -27.84
CA ARG A 101 6.66 -6.58 -26.50
C ARG A 101 6.86 -8.08 -26.29
N LYS A 102 6.00 -8.93 -26.92
CA LYS A 102 6.09 -10.38 -26.78
C LYS A 102 7.17 -11.02 -27.66
N ARG A 103 7.60 -10.33 -28.69
CA ARG A 103 8.76 -10.76 -29.51
C ARG A 103 10.07 -10.65 -28.74
N ASP A 104 10.18 -9.69 -27.84
CA ASP A 104 11.37 -9.46 -26.99
C ASP A 104 12.69 -9.51 -27.79
N GLY A 105 12.71 -8.81 -28.93
CA GLY A 105 13.87 -8.76 -29.83
C GLY A 105 14.09 -10.01 -30.73
N ALA A 106 13.20 -11.01 -30.68
CA ALA A 106 13.30 -12.17 -31.57
C ALA A 106 13.12 -11.77 -33.05
N ALA A 107 14.01 -12.26 -33.92
CA ALA A 107 13.97 -11.99 -35.38
C ALA A 107 12.73 -12.59 -36.08
N LYS A 108 12.15 -13.65 -35.53
CA LYS A 108 10.94 -14.32 -36.06
C LYS A 108 9.88 -14.41 -34.98
N ASP A 109 8.62 -14.36 -35.40
CA ASP A 109 7.48 -14.55 -34.51
C ASP A 109 7.50 -15.97 -33.89
N PRO A 110 7.44 -16.08 -32.57
CA PRO A 110 7.25 -17.37 -31.92
C PRO A 110 5.96 -18.04 -32.38
N ALA A 111 5.96 -19.36 -32.56
CA ALA A 111 4.79 -20.12 -33.05
C ALA A 111 3.52 -19.92 -32.20
N TRP A 112 3.66 -19.68 -30.91
CA TRP A 112 2.56 -19.45 -29.98
C TRP A 112 1.95 -18.04 -30.07
N LEU A 113 2.65 -17.06 -30.68
CA LEU A 113 2.27 -15.63 -30.65
C LEU A 113 0.91 -15.34 -31.30
N PRO A 114 0.57 -15.90 -32.49
CA PRO A 114 -0.73 -15.60 -33.13
C PRO A 114 -1.91 -16.01 -32.26
N GLU A 115 -1.89 -17.20 -31.67
CA GLU A 115 -2.94 -17.69 -30.77
C GLU A 115 -3.02 -16.85 -29.48
N TYR A 116 -1.88 -16.47 -28.91
CA TYR A 116 -1.80 -15.60 -27.76
C TYR A 116 -2.48 -14.23 -28.03
N LEU A 117 -2.16 -13.59 -29.14
CA LEU A 117 -2.72 -12.31 -29.54
C LEU A 117 -4.23 -12.39 -29.81
N GLN A 118 -4.73 -13.52 -30.29
CA GLN A 118 -6.16 -13.72 -30.52
C GLN A 118 -6.95 -13.77 -29.18
N ARG A 119 -6.33 -14.30 -28.12
CA ARG A 119 -6.94 -14.41 -26.79
C ARG A 119 -6.71 -13.19 -25.90
N ALA A 120 -5.80 -12.30 -26.29
CA ALA A 120 -5.45 -11.13 -25.52
C ALA A 120 -6.61 -10.12 -25.47
N TYR A 121 -6.67 -9.38 -24.37
CA TYR A 121 -7.64 -8.31 -24.16
C TYR A 121 -7.06 -6.96 -24.59
N TYR A 122 -7.81 -6.22 -25.39
CA TYR A 122 -7.45 -4.89 -25.87
C TYR A 122 -8.45 -3.87 -25.28
N PRO A 123 -7.98 -2.96 -24.41
CA PRO A 123 -8.87 -2.04 -23.72
C PRO A 123 -9.42 -0.96 -24.66
N THR A 124 -10.61 -0.48 -24.34
CA THR A 124 -11.30 0.62 -24.99
C THR A 124 -11.43 1.82 -24.03
N LYS A 125 -11.88 2.97 -24.52
CA LYS A 125 -12.24 4.12 -23.67
C LYS A 125 -13.24 3.76 -22.57
N ARG A 126 -14.22 2.89 -22.87
CA ARG A 126 -15.19 2.40 -21.87
C ARG A 126 -14.54 1.66 -20.71
N ASP A 127 -13.42 1.00 -20.96
CA ASP A 127 -12.68 0.30 -19.90
C ASP A 127 -11.94 1.30 -19.00
N VAL A 128 -11.38 2.36 -19.56
CA VAL A 128 -10.79 3.46 -18.79
C VAL A 128 -11.85 4.14 -17.91
N GLU A 129 -13.04 4.40 -18.44
CA GLU A 129 -14.18 4.95 -17.68
C GLU A 129 -14.60 4.02 -16.53
N ARG A 130 -14.58 2.69 -16.74
CA ARG A 130 -14.85 1.71 -15.66
C ARG A 130 -13.79 1.76 -14.57
N LEU A 131 -12.52 1.91 -14.94
CA LEU A 131 -11.43 2.09 -13.99
C LEU A 131 -11.60 3.39 -13.19
N ARG A 132 -11.92 4.52 -13.85
CA ARG A 132 -12.20 5.81 -13.18
C ARG A 132 -13.33 5.69 -12.15
N ARG A 133 -14.46 5.06 -12.54
CA ARG A 133 -15.56 4.82 -11.58
C ARG A 133 -15.09 4.02 -10.37
N LYS A 134 -14.26 3.01 -10.58
CA LYS A 134 -13.73 2.20 -9.48
C LYS A 134 -12.76 2.99 -8.60
N VAL A 135 -11.88 3.79 -9.18
CA VAL A 135 -11.00 4.72 -8.46
C VAL A 135 -11.81 5.71 -7.63
N ALA A 136 -12.89 6.28 -8.18
CA ALA A 136 -13.74 7.23 -7.48
C ALA A 136 -14.40 6.63 -6.22
N GLU A 137 -14.77 5.34 -6.22
CA GLU A 137 -15.27 4.66 -5.01
C GLU A 137 -14.23 4.65 -3.87
N TYR A 138 -12.96 4.37 -4.20
CA TYR A 138 -11.87 4.33 -3.20
C TYR A 138 -11.41 5.73 -2.82
N ARG A 139 -11.48 6.69 -3.74
CA ARG A 139 -11.22 8.08 -3.45
C ARG A 139 -12.16 8.63 -2.35
N LYS A 140 -13.43 8.26 -2.34
CA LYS A 140 -14.37 8.63 -1.26
C LYS A 140 -13.87 8.14 0.11
N ILE A 141 -13.17 7.01 0.18
CA ILE A 141 -12.58 6.52 1.43
C ILE A 141 -11.41 7.43 1.83
N TYR A 142 -10.53 7.74 0.87
CA TYR A 142 -9.42 8.67 1.09
C TYR A 142 -9.90 10.04 1.56
N ASP A 143 -10.85 10.66 0.85
CA ASP A 143 -11.38 11.99 1.16
C ASP A 143 -11.98 12.07 2.57
N ARG A 144 -12.67 11.01 3.00
CA ARG A 144 -13.30 10.97 4.31
C ARG A 144 -12.31 10.68 5.44
N ALA A 145 -11.40 9.74 5.25
CA ALA A 145 -10.62 9.17 6.34
C ALA A 145 -9.17 9.70 6.42
N ILE A 146 -8.56 10.03 5.29
CA ILE A 146 -7.12 10.33 5.21
C ILE A 146 -6.87 11.81 4.93
N MET A 147 -7.59 12.39 3.96
CA MET A 147 -7.39 13.77 3.54
C MET A 147 -7.47 14.77 4.70
N PRO A 148 -8.43 14.68 5.65
CA PRO A 148 -8.50 15.61 6.78
C PRO A 148 -7.25 15.59 7.67
N VAL A 149 -6.72 14.38 7.96
CA VAL A 149 -5.49 14.22 8.74
C VAL A 149 -4.30 14.83 8.01
N ARG A 150 -4.17 14.50 6.72
CA ARG A 150 -3.08 15.02 5.88
C ARG A 150 -3.09 16.55 5.83
N HIS A 151 -4.24 17.19 5.57
CA HIS A 151 -4.33 18.63 5.42
C HIS A 151 -4.21 19.38 6.76
N GLN A 152 -4.91 18.93 7.79
CA GLN A 152 -4.99 19.68 9.04
C GLN A 152 -3.79 19.44 9.97
N TYR A 153 -3.14 18.29 9.87
CA TYR A 153 -2.03 17.94 10.76
C TYR A 153 -0.69 17.84 10.06
N LEU A 154 -0.60 17.03 8.98
CA LEU A 154 0.70 16.74 8.35
C LEU A 154 1.20 17.88 7.45
N ALA A 155 0.30 18.59 6.73
CA ALA A 155 0.69 19.64 5.80
C ALA A 155 0.74 21.04 6.45
N HIS A 156 -0.20 21.37 7.32
CA HIS A 156 -0.37 22.74 7.80
C HIS A 156 -0.32 22.90 9.32
N ARG A 157 -0.23 21.82 10.08
CA ARG A 157 -0.21 21.81 11.56
C ARG A 157 -1.25 22.77 12.18
N GLN A 158 -2.45 22.84 11.58
CA GLN A 158 -3.53 23.73 12.01
C GLN A 158 -4.18 23.29 13.32
N ALA A 159 -4.08 21.99 13.66
CA ALA A 159 -4.60 21.47 14.91
C ALA A 159 -3.51 21.46 15.98
N HIS A 160 -3.54 22.45 16.88
CA HIS A 160 -2.64 22.53 18.03
C HIS A 160 -3.19 21.78 19.26
N ASP A 161 -4.48 21.42 19.25
CA ASP A 161 -5.16 20.76 20.35
C ASP A 161 -4.98 19.25 20.23
N HIS A 162 -4.41 18.64 21.29
CA HIS A 162 -4.10 17.22 21.34
C HIS A 162 -5.35 16.33 21.15
N GLU A 163 -6.50 16.74 21.69
CA GLU A 163 -7.76 16.00 21.55
C GLU A 163 -8.26 16.03 20.11
N LYS A 164 -8.17 17.16 19.44
CA LYS A 164 -8.53 17.30 18.02
C LYS A 164 -7.62 16.46 17.13
N VAL A 165 -6.32 16.42 17.43
CA VAL A 165 -5.35 15.58 16.72
C VAL A 165 -5.70 14.11 16.90
N GLN A 166 -5.96 13.65 18.12
CA GLN A 166 -6.37 12.25 18.35
C GLN A 166 -7.69 11.91 17.65
N ALA A 167 -8.67 12.82 17.65
CA ALA A 167 -9.94 12.64 16.94
C ALA A 167 -9.75 12.54 15.42
N LEU A 168 -8.80 13.31 14.85
CA LEU A 168 -8.43 13.23 13.43
C LEU A 168 -7.83 11.87 13.08
N PHE A 169 -6.83 11.42 13.83
CA PHE A 169 -6.22 10.09 13.62
C PHE A 169 -7.21 8.94 13.87
N GLY A 170 -8.14 9.12 14.80
CA GLY A 170 -9.23 8.17 15.05
C GLY A 170 -10.18 7.97 13.86
N LYS A 171 -10.26 8.94 12.92
CA LYS A 171 -11.01 8.81 11.67
C LYS A 171 -10.32 7.89 10.66
N GLY A 172 -9.00 7.86 10.64
CA GLY A 172 -8.19 7.00 9.77
C GLY A 172 -8.02 5.61 10.34
N LYS A 173 -9.08 4.78 10.27
CA LYS A 173 -9.02 3.40 10.78
C LYS A 173 -8.00 2.59 9.96
N VAL A 174 -7.19 1.77 10.63
CA VAL A 174 -6.26 0.80 10.01
C VAL A 174 -6.92 0.01 8.89
N ARG A 175 -8.20 -0.37 9.06
CA ARG A 175 -9.01 -1.05 8.05
C ARG A 175 -9.15 -0.24 6.76
N GLU A 176 -9.30 1.07 6.84
CA GLU A 176 -9.44 1.94 5.65
C GLU A 176 -8.11 2.12 4.92
N MET A 177 -7.02 2.28 5.66
CA MET A 177 -5.67 2.29 5.11
C MET A 177 -5.35 0.96 4.41
N TRP A 178 -5.67 -0.16 5.03
CA TRP A 178 -5.51 -1.48 4.43
C TRP A 178 -6.36 -1.66 3.16
N ARG A 179 -7.61 -1.19 3.14
CA ARG A 179 -8.46 -1.23 1.93
C ARG A 179 -7.88 -0.41 0.79
N LEU A 180 -7.37 0.80 1.08
CA LEU A 180 -6.73 1.66 0.09
C LEU A 180 -5.43 1.04 -0.42
N SER A 181 -4.56 0.57 0.47
CA SER A 181 -3.32 -0.11 0.11
C SER A 181 -3.56 -1.31 -0.81
N THR A 182 -4.49 -2.19 -0.43
CA THR A 182 -4.86 -3.37 -1.21
C THR A 182 -5.41 -2.98 -2.60
N PHE A 183 -6.25 -1.95 -2.67
CA PHE A 183 -6.79 -1.47 -3.93
C PHE A 183 -5.70 -0.95 -4.86
N ILE A 184 -4.78 -0.12 -4.35
CA ILE A 184 -3.71 0.48 -5.14
C ILE A 184 -2.76 -0.58 -5.67
N LEU A 185 -2.35 -1.54 -4.83
CA LEU A 185 -1.56 -2.71 -5.26
C LEU A 185 -2.25 -3.47 -6.40
N ARG A 186 -3.56 -3.73 -6.27
CA ARG A 186 -4.32 -4.43 -7.30
C ARG A 186 -4.48 -3.62 -8.57
N LEU A 187 -4.68 -2.32 -8.46
CA LEU A 187 -4.74 -1.42 -9.61
C LEU A 187 -3.43 -1.46 -10.39
N HIS A 188 -2.29 -1.26 -9.70
CA HIS A 188 -0.97 -1.34 -10.32
C HIS A 188 -0.75 -2.68 -11.02
N LEU A 189 -0.91 -3.81 -10.31
CA LEU A 189 -0.71 -5.15 -10.89
C LEU A 189 -1.64 -5.41 -12.08
N SER A 190 -2.91 -4.97 -12.01
CA SER A 190 -3.86 -5.18 -13.11
C SER A 190 -3.49 -4.35 -14.35
N LEU A 191 -2.95 -3.15 -14.17
CA LEU A 191 -2.48 -2.32 -15.28
C LEU A 191 -1.18 -2.85 -15.88
N CYS A 192 -0.26 -3.36 -15.07
CA CYS A 192 0.93 -4.08 -15.56
C CYS A 192 0.55 -5.32 -16.36
N GLU A 193 -0.37 -6.16 -15.85
CA GLU A 193 -0.84 -7.35 -16.57
C GLU A 193 -1.56 -7.00 -17.87
N LEU A 194 -2.30 -5.90 -17.90
CA LEU A 194 -2.91 -5.41 -19.12
C LEU A 194 -1.86 -4.95 -20.13
N LEU A 195 -0.89 -4.14 -19.70
CA LEU A 195 0.17 -3.63 -20.58
C LEU A 195 1.03 -4.76 -21.11
N LEU A 196 1.57 -5.59 -20.21
CA LEU A 196 2.58 -6.59 -20.57
C LEU A 196 1.97 -7.86 -21.16
N ASN A 197 0.78 -8.25 -20.73
CA ASN A 197 0.19 -9.54 -21.02
C ASN A 197 -1.18 -9.48 -21.71
N GLY A 198 -1.71 -8.30 -22.03
CA GLY A 198 -3.05 -8.19 -22.62
C GLY A 198 -4.13 -8.87 -21.77
N ARG A 199 -4.01 -8.86 -20.44
CA ARG A 199 -5.01 -9.40 -19.54
C ARG A 199 -6.02 -8.35 -19.13
N LYS A 200 -7.30 -8.71 -19.17
CA LYS A 200 -8.37 -7.80 -18.74
C LYS A 200 -8.17 -7.36 -17.29
N PRO A 201 -8.18 -6.05 -16.99
CA PRO A 201 -8.00 -5.58 -15.62
C PRO A 201 -9.22 -5.95 -14.77
N VAL A 202 -8.98 -6.72 -13.69
CA VAL A 202 -10.02 -7.16 -12.77
C VAL A 202 -9.68 -6.66 -11.37
N LEU A 203 -10.37 -5.60 -10.93
CA LEU A 203 -10.19 -4.98 -9.61
C LEU A 203 -11.14 -5.61 -8.58
N ARG A 204 -11.07 -6.93 -8.41
CA ARG A 204 -11.79 -7.61 -7.32
C ARG A 204 -11.11 -7.31 -6.00
N PRO A 205 -11.88 -7.12 -4.89
CA PRO A 205 -11.29 -7.02 -3.57
C PRO A 205 -10.46 -8.27 -3.27
N VAL A 206 -9.17 -8.08 -3.02
CA VAL A 206 -8.29 -9.16 -2.57
C VAL A 206 -7.99 -8.90 -1.10
N ARG A 207 -8.11 -9.93 -0.28
CA ARG A 207 -7.71 -9.86 1.13
C ARG A 207 -6.30 -10.39 1.27
N TYR A 208 -5.33 -9.51 1.34
CA TYR A 208 -3.98 -9.88 1.76
C TYR A 208 -3.98 -9.98 3.29
N SER A 209 -4.16 -11.18 3.80
CA SER A 209 -4.22 -11.41 5.24
C SER A 209 -2.83 -11.37 5.85
N VAL A 210 -2.57 -10.39 6.71
CA VAL A 210 -1.32 -10.33 7.48
C VAL A 210 -1.11 -11.61 8.30
N ARG A 211 -2.18 -12.13 8.91
CA ARG A 211 -2.12 -13.40 9.64
C ARG A 211 -1.61 -14.55 8.75
N ALA A 212 -2.21 -14.70 7.56
CA ALA A 212 -1.81 -15.77 6.64
C ALA A 212 -0.36 -15.59 6.16
N MET A 213 0.09 -14.35 5.90
CA MET A 213 1.47 -14.05 5.51
C MET A 213 2.45 -14.26 6.66
N TYR A 214 2.09 -13.83 7.87
CA TYR A 214 2.93 -13.97 9.07
C TYR A 214 3.10 -15.44 9.48
N ASP A 215 2.04 -16.25 9.36
CA ASP A 215 2.03 -17.66 9.75
C ASP A 215 2.54 -18.58 8.63
N SER A 216 2.60 -18.10 7.37
CA SER A 216 3.03 -18.91 6.25
C SER A 216 4.57 -18.96 6.14
N GLN A 217 5.08 -20.08 5.56
CA GLN A 217 6.47 -20.21 5.11
C GLN A 217 6.59 -19.95 3.61
N SER A 218 5.58 -19.35 2.98
CA SER A 218 5.50 -19.16 1.54
C SER A 218 6.56 -18.19 1.02
N ASN A 219 7.24 -18.58 -0.07
CA ASN A 219 8.20 -17.74 -0.81
C ASN A 219 7.52 -16.78 -1.78
N ARG A 220 6.45 -16.12 -1.37
CA ARG A 220 5.81 -15.09 -2.17
C ARG A 220 6.69 -13.85 -2.25
N THR A 221 6.56 -13.06 -3.33
CA THR A 221 7.55 -12.06 -3.75
C THR A 221 7.05 -10.61 -3.77
N GLY A 222 5.90 -10.33 -3.17
CA GLY A 222 5.39 -8.96 -3.07
C GLY A 222 6.10 -8.14 -1.99
N SER A 223 6.28 -6.83 -2.18
CA SER A 223 7.00 -5.96 -1.23
C SER A 223 6.36 -6.00 0.19
N HIS A 224 5.03 -6.07 0.27
CA HIS A 224 4.30 -6.23 1.52
C HIS A 224 4.54 -7.59 2.21
N GLU A 225 4.83 -8.64 1.45
CA GLU A 225 5.16 -9.97 1.98
C GLU A 225 6.58 -10.01 2.55
N TYR A 226 7.53 -9.33 1.91
CA TYR A 226 8.87 -9.13 2.44
C TYR A 226 8.81 -8.36 3.76
N MET A 227 8.05 -7.25 3.80
CA MET A 227 7.89 -6.44 5.01
C MET A 227 7.32 -7.26 6.17
N VAL A 228 6.28 -8.06 5.95
CA VAL A 228 5.71 -8.92 7.01
C VAL A 228 6.73 -9.95 7.52
N ARG A 229 7.56 -10.50 6.63
CA ARG A 229 8.62 -11.46 6.99
C ARG A 229 9.72 -10.79 7.83
N ASP A 230 10.17 -9.61 7.43
CA ASP A 230 11.20 -8.87 8.14
C ASP A 230 10.71 -8.46 9.53
N VAL A 231 9.46 -7.99 9.63
CA VAL A 231 8.83 -7.72 10.93
C VAL A 231 8.74 -9.00 11.78
N LYS A 232 8.36 -10.14 11.20
CA LYS A 232 8.33 -11.42 11.92
C LYS A 232 9.70 -11.76 12.50
N SER A 233 10.75 -11.63 11.71
CA SER A 233 12.13 -11.87 12.15
C SER A 233 12.52 -10.92 13.29
N LEU A 234 12.29 -9.62 13.10
CA LEU A 234 12.58 -8.61 14.14
C LEU A 234 11.82 -8.90 15.45
N MET A 235 10.54 -9.21 15.38
CA MET A 235 9.73 -9.52 16.57
C MET A 235 10.21 -10.79 17.28
N SER A 236 10.67 -11.78 16.52
CA SER A 236 11.26 -13.00 17.09
C SER A 236 12.57 -12.70 17.81
N PHE A 237 13.44 -11.84 17.27
CA PHE A 237 14.65 -11.38 17.96
C PHE A 237 14.33 -10.64 19.26
N ILE A 238 13.37 -9.73 19.25
CA ILE A 238 12.94 -9.00 20.44
C ILE A 238 12.35 -9.97 21.48
N GLU A 239 11.60 -10.96 21.06
CA GLU A 239 11.03 -11.96 21.97
C GLU A 239 12.07 -12.91 22.55
N ALA A 240 13.13 -13.23 21.81
CA ALA A 240 14.21 -14.10 22.27
C ALA A 240 15.24 -13.36 23.15
N ALA A 241 15.47 -12.06 22.96
CA ALA A 241 16.49 -11.29 23.66
C ALA A 241 16.43 -11.48 25.19
N THR A 242 17.58 -11.59 25.84
CA THR A 242 17.67 -11.65 27.31
C THR A 242 17.41 -10.25 27.87
N PRO A 243 16.60 -10.08 28.94
CA PRO A 243 16.42 -8.79 29.57
C PRO A 243 17.76 -8.25 30.08
N ASN A 244 18.09 -7.00 29.72
CA ASN A 244 19.23 -6.32 30.31
C ASN A 244 18.79 -5.75 31.68
N PRO A 245 19.34 -6.22 32.81
CA PRO A 245 18.92 -5.82 34.15
C PRO A 245 19.13 -4.32 34.41
N SER A 246 20.00 -3.65 33.67
CA SER A 246 20.30 -2.21 33.85
C SER A 246 19.14 -1.29 33.37
N ILE A 247 18.22 -1.77 32.52
CA ILE A 247 17.14 -0.95 31.96
C ILE A 247 15.87 -0.96 32.84
N GLU A 248 15.78 -1.91 33.78
CA GLU A 248 14.57 -2.08 34.61
C GLU A 248 14.34 -0.95 35.62
N ARG A 249 15.33 -0.10 35.90
CA ARG A 249 15.26 0.90 36.98
C ARG A 249 14.67 2.25 36.60
N THR A 250 14.36 2.52 35.33
CA THR A 250 13.97 3.86 34.86
C THR A 250 12.54 4.01 34.35
N SER A 251 11.70 2.98 34.37
CA SER A 251 10.39 3.02 33.69
C SER A 251 9.17 3.27 34.60
N SER A 252 9.33 3.95 35.76
CA SER A 252 8.21 4.19 36.67
C SER A 252 7.45 5.53 36.45
N SER A 253 7.60 6.21 35.32
CA SER A 253 6.86 7.45 35.05
C SER A 253 5.91 7.34 33.83
N GLY A 254 4.66 7.08 34.11
CA GLY A 254 3.46 7.77 33.59
C GLY A 254 3.08 7.74 32.12
N LEU A 255 3.62 6.87 31.25
CA LEU A 255 3.14 6.75 29.86
C LEU A 255 2.13 5.60 29.72
N ARG A 256 0.96 5.92 29.14
CA ARG A 256 -0.08 4.91 28.89
C ARG A 256 0.42 3.83 27.93
N PRO A 257 0.11 2.54 28.19
CA PRO A 257 0.48 1.43 27.29
C PRO A 257 -0.18 1.59 25.91
N LEU A 258 0.46 0.97 24.90
CA LEU A 258 -0.12 0.85 23.56
C LEU A 258 -1.55 0.30 23.67
N PRO A 259 -2.53 0.90 22.99
CA PRO A 259 -3.90 0.41 23.02
C PRO A 259 -3.91 -1.05 22.55
N ALA A 260 -4.47 -1.93 23.38
CA ALA A 260 -4.73 -3.30 22.99
C ALA A 260 -5.52 -3.28 21.68
N ALA A 261 -5.06 -4.06 20.69
CA ALA A 261 -5.71 -4.17 19.40
C ALA A 261 -7.22 -4.35 19.60
N ALA A 262 -8.01 -3.37 19.16
CA ALA A 262 -9.45 -3.46 19.20
C ALA A 262 -9.84 -4.75 18.47
N HIS A 263 -10.47 -5.69 19.19
CA HIS A 263 -10.98 -6.93 18.63
C HIS A 263 -11.82 -6.61 17.40
N VAL A 264 -11.29 -6.89 16.22
CA VAL A 264 -12.08 -6.92 14.99
C VAL A 264 -13.02 -8.11 15.13
N LYS A 265 -14.21 -7.85 15.67
CA LYS A 265 -15.32 -8.80 15.56
C LYS A 265 -15.55 -9.11 14.09
N ARG A 266 -15.75 -10.39 13.81
CA ARG A 266 -15.93 -11.03 12.50
C ARG A 266 -17.00 -10.37 11.64
#